data_2f8a8de25089b396628c3d46258cf0a6
#
_entry.id   2f8a8de25089b396628c3d46258cf0a6
#
_cell.length_a   1.000
_cell.length_b   1.000
_cell.length_c   1.000
_cell.angle_alpha   90.00
_cell.angle_beta   90.00
_cell.angle_gamma   90.00
#
_symmetry.space_group_name_H-M   'P 1'
#
loop_
_entity.id
_entity.type
_entity.pdbx_description
1 polymer ?
#
loop_
_entity_poly.entity_id
_entity_poly.type
_entity_poly.pdbx_seq_one_letter_code
_entity_poly.pdbx_strand_id
1 'polypeptide(L)'
;MQWVRNWWRQPDHFDWLSGYLQTRGMATMMRRGLAVVAASLALVPVNALWGPASIDDRLAIGLATVASLAGLSLAVLWLKRWPTRTESMVFAAIGSATIAGGCLWQAEPLIGLTFCTALAVSGGYIAFFHTARYMLMNFALAVGVGAWQAVRVAAEGEPVLALTGYFLVLELNIGVPFAIQVIVRALGTDLLRSDRDPLTGLLNRRAFTHAVIGRLVARADRAYLAVALIDLDRFKAINDQHGHASGDAALVDVAQALTAAVPDTALVCRMGGEEFLIADIVPSATPTEWAQRLCAAVTSTPFRVTASVGTATVPLRDVRPDEADETFHRLVTEADIAMYAAKRRGGNQIQHAGDARTVS
;
A
#
# COMPACT_ATOMS: atom_id res chain seq x y z
N MET A 1 17.34 10.10 -18.20
CA MET A 1 17.64 8.67 -17.98
C MET A 1 17.38 8.20 -16.52
N GLN A 2 17.54 9.05 -15.51
CA GLN A 2 17.28 8.70 -14.09
C GLN A 2 15.80 8.36 -13.82
N TRP A 3 14.86 9.07 -14.44
CA TRP A 3 13.42 8.82 -14.35
C TRP A 3 13.02 7.42 -14.83
N VAL A 4 13.54 6.95 -15.97
CA VAL A 4 13.27 5.61 -16.52
C VAL A 4 13.79 4.51 -15.57
N ARG A 5 14.97 4.71 -14.99
CA ARG A 5 15.54 3.76 -14.00
C ARG A 5 14.71 3.70 -12.75
N ASN A 6 14.21 4.82 -12.24
CA ASN A 6 13.34 4.88 -11.06
C ASN A 6 11.99 4.23 -11.36
N TRP A 7 11.43 4.45 -12.55
CA TRP A 7 10.18 3.82 -12.99
C TRP A 7 10.33 2.30 -13.11
N TRP A 8 11.46 1.81 -13.63
CA TRP A 8 11.75 0.38 -13.79
C TRP A 8 11.98 -0.36 -12.47
N ARG A 9 12.49 0.33 -11.47
CA ARG A 9 12.80 -0.22 -10.14
C ARG A 9 11.68 -0.09 -9.11
N GLN A 10 10.53 0.41 -9.54
CA GLN A 10 9.42 0.59 -8.61
C GLN A 10 8.96 -0.74 -8.01
N PRO A 11 8.69 -0.76 -6.69
CA PRO A 11 8.07 -1.90 -6.05
C PRO A 11 6.66 -2.10 -6.58
N ASP A 12 6.16 -3.29 -6.42
CA ASP A 12 4.78 -3.67 -6.69
C ASP A 12 3.82 -2.90 -5.77
N HIS A 13 2.69 -2.50 -6.31
CA HIS A 13 1.71 -1.67 -5.60
C HIS A 13 0.67 -2.49 -4.84
N PHE A 14 0.66 -3.80 -5.00
CA PHE A 14 -0.43 -4.68 -4.56
C PHE A 14 -0.71 -4.58 -3.06
N ASP A 15 0.32 -4.69 -2.21
CA ASP A 15 0.13 -4.79 -0.76
C ASP A 15 -0.38 -3.48 -0.16
N TRP A 16 0.27 -2.34 -0.46
CA TRP A 16 -0.15 -1.06 0.07
C TRP A 16 -1.52 -0.60 -0.47
N LEU A 17 -1.78 -0.86 -1.78
CA LEU A 17 -3.03 -0.47 -2.39
C LEU A 17 -4.19 -1.33 -1.90
N SER A 18 -3.96 -2.63 -1.68
CA SER A 18 -4.91 -3.54 -1.05
C SER A 18 -5.28 -3.08 0.37
N GLY A 19 -4.28 -2.74 1.18
CA GLY A 19 -4.49 -2.17 2.51
C GLY A 19 -5.26 -0.85 2.48
N TYR A 20 -4.91 0.05 1.57
CA TYR A 20 -5.61 1.31 1.39
C TYR A 20 -7.09 1.14 1.03
N LEU A 21 -7.40 0.25 0.07
CA LEU A 21 -8.77 -0.02 -0.34
C LEU A 21 -9.61 -0.68 0.77
N GLN A 22 -8.97 -1.52 1.60
CA GLN A 22 -9.61 -2.14 2.76
C GLN A 22 -9.95 -1.10 3.85
N THR A 23 -8.99 -0.25 4.22
CA THR A 23 -9.19 0.79 5.25
C THR A 23 -10.22 1.85 4.84
N ARG A 24 -10.38 2.11 3.53
CA ARG A 24 -11.39 3.01 2.98
C ARG A 24 -12.76 2.35 2.74
N GLY A 25 -12.93 1.09 3.07
CA GLY A 25 -14.19 0.35 2.84
C GLY A 25 -14.48 0.07 1.37
N MET A 26 -13.55 0.34 0.45
CA MET A 26 -13.73 0.18 -1.00
C MET A 26 -13.46 -1.25 -1.49
N ALA A 27 -12.91 -2.11 -0.65
CA ALA A 27 -12.51 -3.47 -1.03
C ALA A 27 -13.66 -4.30 -1.62
N THR A 28 -14.86 -4.22 -1.07
CA THR A 28 -16.02 -4.97 -1.56
C THR A 28 -16.47 -4.50 -2.95
N MET A 29 -16.50 -3.17 -3.16
CA MET A 29 -16.84 -2.59 -4.47
C MET A 29 -15.81 -3.00 -5.53
N MET A 30 -14.53 -2.87 -5.22
CA MET A 30 -13.45 -3.26 -6.12
C MET A 30 -13.51 -4.75 -6.49
N ARG A 31 -13.68 -5.63 -5.49
CA ARG A 31 -13.83 -7.08 -5.72
C ARG A 31 -14.96 -7.40 -6.69
N ARG A 32 -16.15 -6.82 -6.47
CA ARG A 32 -17.31 -7.04 -7.34
C ARG A 32 -17.04 -6.51 -8.75
N GLY A 33 -16.47 -5.33 -8.88
CA GLY A 33 -16.11 -4.75 -10.18
C GLY A 33 -15.13 -5.62 -10.96
N LEU A 34 -14.06 -6.08 -10.31
CA LEU A 34 -13.06 -6.97 -10.94
C LEU A 34 -13.63 -8.35 -11.28
N ALA A 35 -14.56 -8.87 -10.45
CA ALA A 35 -15.26 -10.11 -10.78
C ALA A 35 -16.15 -9.97 -12.03
N VAL A 36 -16.85 -8.83 -12.17
CA VAL A 36 -17.65 -8.54 -13.37
C VAL A 36 -16.74 -8.43 -14.60
N VAL A 37 -15.63 -7.71 -14.50
CA VAL A 37 -14.66 -7.61 -15.60
C VAL A 37 -14.09 -8.99 -15.97
N ALA A 38 -13.71 -9.81 -15.00
CA ALA A 38 -13.24 -11.16 -15.26
C ALA A 38 -14.29 -12.05 -15.93
N ALA A 39 -15.54 -11.96 -15.49
CA ALA A 39 -16.65 -12.72 -16.08
C ALA A 39 -16.94 -12.25 -17.52
N SER A 40 -16.91 -10.95 -17.80
CA SER A 40 -17.10 -10.42 -19.16
C SER A 40 -15.97 -10.85 -20.10
N LEU A 41 -14.72 -10.83 -19.65
CA LEU A 41 -13.57 -11.30 -20.43
C LEU A 41 -13.60 -12.81 -20.68
N ALA A 42 -14.20 -13.59 -19.77
CA ALA A 42 -14.40 -15.02 -19.96
C ALA A 42 -15.36 -15.36 -21.11
N LEU A 43 -16.17 -14.39 -21.56
CA LEU A 43 -17.07 -14.56 -22.75
C LEU A 43 -16.33 -14.33 -24.08
N VAL A 44 -15.14 -13.69 -24.07
CA VAL A 44 -14.39 -13.40 -25.31
C VAL A 44 -14.05 -14.67 -26.09
N PRO A 45 -13.54 -15.77 -25.48
CA PRO A 45 -13.30 -17.02 -26.21
C PRO A 45 -14.57 -17.65 -26.78
N VAL A 46 -15.73 -17.45 -26.14
CA VAL A 46 -17.03 -18.00 -26.63
C VAL A 46 -17.43 -17.39 -27.95
N ASN A 47 -17.13 -16.11 -28.20
CA ASN A 47 -17.40 -15.47 -29.48
C ASN A 47 -16.68 -16.15 -30.66
N ALA A 48 -15.51 -16.74 -30.41
CA ALA A 48 -14.79 -17.48 -31.44
C ALA A 48 -15.52 -18.74 -31.91
N LEU A 49 -16.47 -19.24 -31.13
CA LEU A 49 -17.29 -20.43 -31.47
C LEU A 49 -18.46 -20.14 -32.40
N TRP A 50 -18.81 -18.86 -32.60
CA TRP A 50 -19.96 -18.46 -33.41
C TRP A 50 -19.58 -18.02 -34.83
N GLY A 51 -18.33 -18.11 -35.20
CA GLY A 51 -17.83 -17.88 -36.56
C GLY A 51 -18.09 -19.10 -37.46
N PRO A 52 -18.31 -18.90 -38.78
CA PRO A 52 -18.68 -19.97 -39.71
C PRO A 52 -17.63 -21.07 -39.91
N ALA A 53 -16.39 -20.83 -39.50
CA ALA A 53 -15.25 -21.77 -39.65
C ALA A 53 -14.95 -22.63 -38.41
N SER A 54 -15.61 -22.40 -37.27
CA SER A 54 -15.18 -22.94 -35.96
C SER A 54 -16.02 -24.11 -35.44
N ILE A 55 -17.17 -24.40 -36.01
CA ILE A 55 -18.14 -25.40 -35.47
C ILE A 55 -17.61 -26.82 -35.58
N ASP A 56 -16.75 -27.13 -36.55
CA ASP A 56 -16.19 -28.47 -36.76
C ASP A 56 -14.81 -28.69 -36.11
N ASP A 57 -14.21 -27.65 -35.47
CA ASP A 57 -12.89 -27.77 -34.83
C ASP A 57 -13.05 -28.06 -33.33
N ARG A 58 -12.98 -29.35 -32.98
CA ARG A 58 -13.06 -29.82 -31.57
C ARG A 58 -11.97 -29.21 -30.68
N LEU A 59 -10.80 -28.90 -31.26
CA LEU A 59 -9.71 -28.29 -30.54
C LEU A 59 -10.04 -26.83 -30.14
N ALA A 60 -10.61 -26.05 -31.08
CA ALA A 60 -11.08 -24.69 -30.85
C ALA A 60 -12.13 -24.62 -29.72
N ILE A 61 -13.12 -25.49 -29.78
CA ILE A 61 -14.18 -25.61 -28.77
C ILE A 61 -13.56 -25.96 -27.41
N GLY A 62 -12.63 -26.94 -27.39
CA GLY A 62 -11.95 -27.33 -26.18
C GLY A 62 -11.13 -26.19 -25.53
N LEU A 63 -10.34 -25.46 -26.32
CA LEU A 63 -9.53 -24.33 -25.86
C LEU A 63 -10.41 -23.16 -25.39
N ALA A 64 -11.44 -22.79 -26.12
CA ALA A 64 -12.39 -21.74 -25.74
C ALA A 64 -13.10 -22.08 -24.42
N THR A 65 -13.51 -23.35 -24.26
CA THR A 65 -14.19 -23.83 -23.05
C THR A 65 -13.23 -23.72 -21.84
N VAL A 66 -12.00 -24.22 -21.98
CA VAL A 66 -10.99 -24.13 -20.90
C VAL A 66 -10.68 -22.68 -20.53
N ALA A 67 -10.50 -21.80 -21.53
CA ALA A 67 -10.25 -20.39 -21.33
C ALA A 67 -11.41 -19.68 -20.60
N SER A 68 -12.65 -19.97 -20.99
CA SER A 68 -13.85 -19.42 -20.34
C SER A 68 -14.01 -19.94 -18.91
N LEU A 69 -13.80 -21.22 -18.66
CA LEU A 69 -13.83 -21.80 -17.32
C LEU A 69 -12.74 -21.21 -16.42
N ALA A 70 -11.54 -20.98 -16.94
CA ALA A 70 -10.47 -20.31 -16.23
C ALA A 70 -10.87 -18.87 -15.84
N GLY A 71 -11.41 -18.08 -16.77
CA GLY A 71 -11.89 -16.72 -16.50
C GLY A 71 -13.02 -16.68 -15.47
N LEU A 72 -14.01 -17.58 -15.55
CA LEU A 72 -15.09 -17.69 -14.56
C LEU A 72 -14.57 -18.11 -13.17
N SER A 73 -13.60 -19.02 -13.12
CA SER A 73 -12.96 -19.41 -11.85
C SER A 73 -12.27 -18.23 -11.17
N LEU A 74 -11.63 -17.38 -11.97
CA LEU A 74 -11.00 -16.14 -11.49
C LEU A 74 -12.04 -15.11 -11.02
N ALA A 75 -13.18 -14.99 -11.69
CA ALA A 75 -14.30 -14.16 -11.24
C ALA A 75 -14.83 -14.64 -9.88
N VAL A 76 -15.01 -15.95 -9.71
CA VAL A 76 -15.43 -16.56 -8.45
C VAL A 76 -14.40 -16.30 -7.34
N LEU A 77 -13.11 -16.35 -7.62
CA LEU A 77 -12.05 -16.02 -6.65
C LEU A 77 -12.24 -14.60 -6.10
N TRP A 78 -12.42 -13.60 -6.99
CA TRP A 78 -12.66 -12.22 -6.60
C TRP A 78 -13.97 -12.04 -5.82
N LEU A 79 -15.03 -12.80 -6.11
CA LEU A 79 -16.27 -12.74 -5.35
C LEU A 79 -16.12 -13.31 -3.93
N LYS A 80 -15.32 -14.36 -3.75
CA LYS A 80 -15.19 -15.04 -2.46
C LYS A 80 -14.25 -14.30 -1.50
N ARG A 81 -13.10 -13.84 -1.96
CA ARG A 81 -12.08 -13.22 -1.11
C ARG A 81 -11.19 -12.25 -1.87
N TRP A 82 -10.42 -11.45 -1.15
CA TRP A 82 -9.32 -10.71 -1.74
C TRP A 82 -8.21 -11.69 -2.11
N PRO A 83 -7.69 -11.70 -3.34
CA PRO A 83 -6.65 -12.62 -3.74
C PRO A 83 -5.31 -12.26 -3.08
N THR A 84 -4.42 -13.22 -3.01
CA THR A 84 -3.02 -12.98 -2.67
C THR A 84 -2.31 -12.31 -3.85
N ARG A 85 -1.13 -11.71 -3.59
CA ARG A 85 -0.29 -11.10 -4.64
C ARG A 85 0.01 -12.08 -5.78
N THR A 86 0.36 -13.32 -5.46
CA THR A 86 0.66 -14.36 -6.46
C THR A 86 -0.57 -14.72 -7.28
N GLU A 87 -1.73 -14.88 -6.65
CA GLU A 87 -2.99 -15.14 -7.35
C GLU A 87 -3.39 -13.98 -8.26
N SER A 88 -3.14 -12.74 -7.84
CA SER A 88 -3.37 -11.54 -8.65
C SER A 88 -2.45 -11.52 -9.89
N MET A 89 -1.19 -11.91 -9.75
CA MET A 89 -0.26 -12.03 -10.90
C MET A 89 -0.69 -13.14 -11.86
N VAL A 90 -1.08 -14.30 -11.34
CA VAL A 90 -1.60 -15.43 -12.13
C VAL A 90 -2.88 -15.02 -12.87
N PHE A 91 -3.78 -14.28 -12.18
CA PHE A 91 -4.97 -13.70 -12.80
C PHE A 91 -4.61 -12.82 -14.01
N ALA A 92 -3.66 -11.89 -13.86
CA ALA A 92 -3.23 -11.03 -14.95
C ALA A 92 -2.63 -11.83 -16.12
N ALA A 93 -1.78 -12.80 -15.82
CA ALA A 93 -1.13 -13.64 -16.85
C ALA A 93 -2.14 -14.49 -17.62
N ILE A 94 -3.03 -15.20 -16.93
CA ILE A 94 -4.09 -16.00 -17.55
C ILE A 94 -5.02 -15.11 -18.36
N GLY A 95 -5.46 -13.97 -17.83
CA GLY A 95 -6.32 -13.02 -18.54
C GLY A 95 -5.68 -12.53 -19.84
N SER A 96 -4.43 -12.08 -19.80
CA SER A 96 -3.70 -11.63 -21.00
C SER A 96 -3.50 -12.77 -22.01
N ALA A 97 -3.15 -13.97 -21.57
CA ALA A 97 -2.97 -15.12 -22.45
C ALA A 97 -4.28 -15.56 -23.10
N THR A 98 -5.38 -15.56 -22.34
CA THR A 98 -6.72 -15.90 -22.85
C THR A 98 -7.19 -14.91 -23.91
N ILE A 99 -7.02 -13.60 -23.68
CA ILE A 99 -7.38 -12.55 -24.66
C ILE A 99 -6.52 -12.71 -25.91
N ALA A 100 -5.21 -12.84 -25.78
CA ALA A 100 -4.29 -12.98 -26.91
C ALA A 100 -4.59 -14.24 -27.73
N GLY A 101 -4.83 -15.37 -27.07
CA GLY A 101 -5.22 -16.61 -27.72
C GLY A 101 -6.55 -16.47 -28.47
N GLY A 102 -7.54 -15.82 -27.83
CA GLY A 102 -8.82 -15.51 -28.47
C GLY A 102 -8.67 -14.62 -29.71
N CYS A 103 -7.78 -13.60 -29.67
CA CYS A 103 -7.48 -12.77 -30.83
C CYS A 103 -6.86 -13.56 -31.98
N LEU A 104 -5.85 -14.40 -31.68
CA LEU A 104 -5.14 -15.20 -32.69
C LEU A 104 -6.03 -16.25 -33.36
N TRP A 105 -7.00 -16.74 -32.63
CA TRP A 105 -7.92 -17.81 -33.11
C TRP A 105 -9.04 -17.29 -33.99
N GLN A 106 -9.28 -15.97 -34.07
CA GLN A 106 -10.36 -15.41 -34.91
C GLN A 106 -10.14 -15.71 -36.38
N ALA A 107 -11.17 -16.29 -37.01
CA ALA A 107 -11.20 -16.54 -38.45
C ALA A 107 -11.15 -15.20 -39.21
N GLU A 108 -11.98 -14.24 -38.76
CA GLU A 108 -12.05 -12.89 -39.29
C GLU A 108 -10.94 -12.00 -38.67
N PRO A 109 -9.90 -11.59 -39.42
CA PRO A 109 -8.77 -10.84 -38.88
C PRO A 109 -9.14 -9.50 -38.26
N LEU A 110 -10.15 -8.81 -38.80
CA LEU A 110 -10.66 -7.55 -38.30
C LEU A 110 -11.28 -7.69 -36.91
N ILE A 111 -12.02 -8.78 -36.66
CA ILE A 111 -12.54 -9.08 -35.32
C ILE A 111 -11.40 -9.36 -34.37
N GLY A 112 -10.38 -10.14 -34.79
CA GLY A 112 -9.19 -10.43 -33.99
C GLY A 112 -8.41 -9.15 -33.64
N LEU A 113 -8.23 -8.24 -34.59
CA LEU A 113 -7.58 -6.94 -34.37
C LEU A 113 -8.36 -6.09 -33.36
N THR A 114 -9.67 -6.03 -33.49
CA THR A 114 -10.55 -5.29 -32.57
C THR A 114 -10.46 -5.85 -31.17
N PHE A 115 -10.45 -7.17 -30.98
CA PHE A 115 -10.32 -7.79 -29.67
C PHE A 115 -8.96 -7.56 -29.00
N CYS A 116 -7.90 -7.24 -29.74
CA CYS A 116 -6.61 -6.85 -29.16
C CYS A 116 -6.72 -5.60 -28.26
N THR A 117 -7.75 -4.76 -28.43
CA THR A 117 -8.04 -3.63 -27.53
C THR A 117 -8.36 -4.09 -26.11
N ALA A 118 -8.90 -5.30 -25.93
CA ALA A 118 -9.20 -5.86 -24.61
C ALA A 118 -7.95 -6.13 -23.77
N LEU A 119 -6.75 -6.25 -24.38
CA LEU A 119 -5.47 -6.31 -23.67
C LEU A 119 -5.18 -5.03 -22.86
N ALA A 120 -5.80 -3.89 -23.23
CA ALA A 120 -5.72 -2.67 -22.44
C ALA A 120 -6.38 -2.82 -21.06
N VAL A 121 -7.41 -3.66 -20.92
CA VAL A 121 -8.06 -3.96 -19.63
C VAL A 121 -7.09 -4.73 -18.71
N SER A 122 -6.42 -5.77 -19.23
CA SER A 122 -5.36 -6.47 -18.51
C SER A 122 -4.19 -5.55 -18.19
N GLY A 123 -3.76 -4.70 -19.13
CA GLY A 123 -2.74 -3.70 -18.94
C GLY A 123 -3.09 -2.70 -17.84
N GLY A 124 -4.34 -2.24 -17.79
CA GLY A 124 -4.86 -1.37 -16.75
C GLY A 124 -4.86 -2.04 -15.37
N TYR A 125 -5.29 -3.29 -15.28
CA TYR A 125 -5.20 -4.09 -14.06
C TYR A 125 -3.76 -4.23 -13.56
N ILE A 126 -2.83 -4.57 -14.46
CA ILE A 126 -1.41 -4.70 -14.15
C ILE A 126 -0.84 -3.35 -13.69
N ALA A 127 -1.19 -2.24 -14.36
CA ALA A 127 -0.75 -0.90 -14.01
C ALA A 127 -1.27 -0.45 -12.65
N PHE A 128 -2.43 -0.95 -12.22
CA PHE A 128 -3.04 -0.64 -10.93
C PHE A 128 -2.36 -1.39 -9.77
N PHE A 129 -2.07 -2.67 -9.92
CA PHE A 129 -1.59 -3.53 -8.83
C PHE A 129 -0.10 -3.88 -8.90
N HIS A 130 0.48 -3.95 -10.11
CA HIS A 130 1.79 -4.59 -10.33
C HIS A 130 2.84 -3.67 -10.93
N THR A 131 4.03 -4.24 -11.16
CA THR A 131 5.20 -3.49 -11.64
C THR A 131 5.12 -3.14 -13.13
N ALA A 132 5.86 -2.09 -13.52
CA ALA A 132 6.03 -1.68 -14.90
C ALA A 132 6.56 -2.79 -15.84
N ARG A 133 7.28 -3.77 -15.32
CA ARG A 133 7.79 -4.90 -16.10
C ARG A 133 6.67 -5.75 -16.69
N TYR A 134 5.68 -6.11 -15.87
CA TYR A 134 4.52 -6.89 -16.32
C TYR A 134 3.63 -6.09 -17.28
N MET A 135 3.52 -4.76 -17.05
CA MET A 135 2.84 -3.87 -17.97
C MET A 135 3.52 -3.85 -19.35
N LEU A 136 4.86 -3.79 -19.40
CA LEU A 136 5.60 -3.86 -20.66
C LEU A 136 5.43 -5.20 -21.37
N MET A 137 5.41 -6.32 -20.63
CA MET A 137 5.17 -7.65 -21.20
C MET A 137 3.75 -7.73 -21.82
N ASN A 138 2.74 -7.23 -21.14
CA ASN A 138 1.37 -7.17 -21.69
C ASN A 138 1.31 -6.26 -22.92
N PHE A 139 1.99 -5.12 -22.91
CA PHE A 139 2.07 -4.23 -24.07
C PHE A 139 2.77 -4.89 -25.25
N ALA A 140 3.90 -5.57 -25.03
CA ALA A 140 4.61 -6.31 -26.09
C ALA A 140 3.71 -7.41 -26.71
N LEU A 141 2.90 -8.09 -25.88
CA LEU A 141 1.92 -9.05 -26.34
C LEU A 141 0.86 -8.38 -27.23
N ALA A 142 0.31 -7.24 -26.82
CA ALA A 142 -0.66 -6.46 -27.60
C ALA A 142 -0.09 -5.98 -28.94
N VAL A 143 1.15 -5.49 -28.93
CA VAL A 143 1.88 -5.09 -30.15
C VAL A 143 2.05 -6.27 -31.10
N GLY A 144 2.52 -7.42 -30.62
CA GLY A 144 2.78 -8.60 -31.45
C GLY A 144 1.53 -9.20 -32.06
N VAL A 145 0.50 -9.44 -31.22
CA VAL A 145 -0.76 -10.02 -31.69
C VAL A 145 -1.52 -9.04 -32.57
N GLY A 146 -1.54 -7.74 -32.21
CA GLY A 146 -2.16 -6.70 -33.02
C GLY A 146 -1.49 -6.53 -34.38
N ALA A 147 -0.15 -6.55 -34.44
CA ALA A 147 0.59 -6.50 -35.70
C ALA A 147 0.28 -7.67 -36.61
N TRP A 148 0.23 -8.89 -36.04
CA TRP A 148 -0.14 -10.10 -36.77
C TRP A 148 -1.53 -9.98 -37.39
N GLN A 149 -2.54 -9.54 -36.64
CA GLN A 149 -3.90 -9.36 -37.15
C GLN A 149 -3.98 -8.22 -38.18
N ALA A 150 -3.29 -7.13 -37.96
CA ALA A 150 -3.23 -6.02 -38.92
C ALA A 150 -2.66 -6.45 -40.27
N VAL A 151 -1.59 -7.28 -40.29
CA VAL A 151 -1.04 -7.83 -41.53
C VAL A 151 -2.08 -8.72 -42.25
N ARG A 152 -2.85 -9.52 -41.53
CA ARG A 152 -3.92 -10.35 -42.10
C ARG A 152 -5.05 -9.50 -42.72
N VAL A 153 -5.51 -8.44 -42.02
CA VAL A 153 -6.51 -7.50 -42.53
C VAL A 153 -6.01 -6.80 -43.80
N ALA A 154 -4.75 -6.36 -43.81
CA ALA A 154 -4.14 -5.74 -44.99
C ALA A 154 -4.05 -6.72 -46.18
N ALA A 155 -3.77 -8.00 -45.93
CA ALA A 155 -3.72 -9.06 -46.97
C ALA A 155 -5.11 -9.36 -47.58
N GLU A 156 -6.20 -9.08 -46.86
CA GLU A 156 -7.58 -9.14 -47.37
C GLU A 156 -7.96 -7.94 -48.23
N GLY A 157 -7.06 -6.99 -48.48
CA GLY A 157 -7.27 -5.82 -49.30
C GLY A 157 -7.72 -4.56 -48.55
N GLU A 158 -7.68 -4.56 -47.21
CA GLU A 158 -8.13 -3.45 -46.37
C GLU A 158 -6.99 -2.78 -45.59
N PRO A 159 -5.92 -2.22 -46.27
CA PRO A 159 -4.73 -1.71 -45.57
C PRO A 159 -4.99 -0.48 -44.70
N VAL A 160 -5.96 0.37 -45.11
CA VAL A 160 -6.34 1.55 -44.32
C VAL A 160 -7.00 1.14 -43.01
N LEU A 161 -7.88 0.15 -43.07
CA LEU A 161 -8.58 -0.39 -41.90
C LEU A 161 -7.61 -1.10 -40.98
N ALA A 162 -6.64 -1.85 -41.52
CA ALA A 162 -5.56 -2.49 -40.79
C ALA A 162 -4.72 -1.47 -40.00
N LEU A 163 -4.30 -0.39 -40.67
CA LEU A 163 -3.49 0.67 -40.04
C LEU A 163 -4.28 1.38 -38.94
N THR A 164 -5.52 1.76 -39.21
CA THR A 164 -6.38 2.45 -38.24
C THR A 164 -6.66 1.58 -37.03
N GLY A 165 -7.02 0.30 -37.23
CA GLY A 165 -7.28 -0.65 -36.15
C GLY A 165 -6.04 -0.91 -35.29
N TYR A 166 -4.87 -1.06 -35.93
CA TYR A 166 -3.61 -1.26 -35.21
C TYR A 166 -3.22 -0.02 -34.40
N PHE A 167 -3.40 1.16 -34.96
CA PHE A 167 -3.18 2.41 -34.23
C PHE A 167 -4.04 2.49 -32.96
N LEU A 168 -5.34 2.17 -33.07
CA LEU A 168 -6.24 2.13 -31.91
C LEU A 168 -5.81 1.11 -30.85
N VAL A 169 -5.33 -0.07 -31.27
CA VAL A 169 -4.77 -1.08 -30.35
C VAL A 169 -3.57 -0.50 -29.59
N LEU A 170 -2.64 0.15 -30.28
CA LEU A 170 -1.46 0.76 -29.64
C LEU A 170 -1.87 1.87 -28.68
N GLU A 171 -2.74 2.79 -29.13
CA GLU A 171 -3.15 3.93 -28.32
C GLU A 171 -3.85 3.52 -27.04
N LEU A 172 -4.80 2.58 -27.09
CA LEU A 172 -5.50 2.08 -25.90
C LEU A 172 -4.56 1.32 -24.95
N ASN A 173 -3.68 0.48 -25.49
CA ASN A 173 -2.75 -0.32 -24.68
C ASN A 173 -1.60 0.51 -24.08
N ILE A 174 -1.39 1.73 -24.53
CA ILE A 174 -0.50 2.73 -23.90
C ILE A 174 -1.31 3.63 -22.97
N GLY A 175 -2.38 4.24 -23.48
CA GLY A 175 -3.11 5.32 -22.81
C GLY A 175 -3.79 4.86 -21.53
N VAL A 176 -4.49 3.72 -21.56
CA VAL A 176 -5.20 3.22 -20.37
C VAL A 176 -4.25 2.84 -19.23
N PRO A 177 -3.21 2.01 -19.42
CA PRO A 177 -2.28 1.69 -18.35
C PRO A 177 -1.50 2.92 -17.85
N PHE A 178 -1.14 3.83 -18.77
CA PHE A 178 -0.45 5.07 -18.40
C PHE A 178 -1.32 5.96 -17.51
N ALA A 179 -2.57 6.20 -17.88
CA ALA A 179 -3.50 7.00 -17.09
C ALA A 179 -3.70 6.41 -15.68
N ILE A 180 -3.88 5.09 -15.59
CA ILE A 180 -4.01 4.38 -14.30
C ILE A 180 -2.74 4.52 -13.47
N GLN A 181 -1.56 4.38 -14.06
CA GLN A 181 -0.29 4.58 -13.36
C GLN A 181 -0.13 6.00 -12.80
N VAL A 182 -0.55 7.02 -13.56
CA VAL A 182 -0.53 8.42 -13.08
C VAL A 182 -1.43 8.57 -11.86
N ILE A 183 -2.66 8.02 -11.92
CA ILE A 183 -3.62 8.06 -10.80
C ILE A 183 -3.08 7.34 -9.57
N VAL A 184 -2.56 6.11 -9.71
CA VAL A 184 -1.99 5.33 -8.60
C VAL A 184 -0.82 6.05 -7.96
N ARG A 185 0.03 6.71 -8.76
CA ARG A 185 1.14 7.53 -8.25
C ARG A 185 0.66 8.77 -7.51
N ALA A 186 -0.32 9.48 -8.07
CA ALA A 186 -0.89 10.66 -7.42
C ALA A 186 -1.47 10.27 -6.05
N LEU A 187 -2.25 9.20 -5.98
CA LEU A 187 -2.77 8.63 -4.73
C LEU A 187 -1.64 8.25 -3.75
N GLY A 188 -0.60 7.57 -4.23
CA GLY A 188 0.56 7.21 -3.41
C GLY A 188 1.33 8.40 -2.88
N THR A 189 1.50 9.46 -3.69
CA THR A 189 2.17 10.70 -3.25
C THR A 189 1.33 11.51 -2.27
N ASP A 190 0.01 11.53 -2.40
CA ASP A 190 -0.87 12.23 -1.45
C ASP A 190 -0.91 11.51 -0.10
N LEU A 191 -0.91 10.18 -0.09
CA LEU A 191 -0.77 9.38 1.13
C LEU A 191 0.62 9.57 1.79
N LEU A 192 1.68 9.68 0.98
CA LEU A 192 3.03 9.96 1.46
C LEU A 192 3.21 11.43 1.89
N ARG A 193 2.36 12.34 1.45
CA ARG A 193 2.36 13.76 1.83
C ARG A 193 1.47 14.05 3.03
N SER A 194 0.57 13.16 3.41
CA SER A 194 -0.15 13.31 4.66
C SER A 194 0.85 13.24 5.81
N ASP A 195 1.06 14.35 6.51
CA ASP A 195 1.92 14.45 7.68
C ASP A 195 1.24 13.92 8.95
N ARG A 196 -0.01 13.51 8.82
CA ARG A 196 -0.83 13.07 9.95
C ARG A 196 -1.32 11.63 9.80
N ASP A 197 -1.48 10.96 10.93
CA ASP A 197 -2.15 9.67 11.05
C ASP A 197 -3.66 9.85 10.79
N PRO A 198 -4.27 9.08 9.87
CA PRO A 198 -5.67 9.29 9.48
C PRO A 198 -6.68 8.96 10.58
N LEU A 199 -6.33 8.14 11.57
CA LEU A 199 -7.22 7.78 12.66
C LEU A 199 -7.19 8.82 13.79
N THR A 200 -5.99 9.19 14.24
CA THR A 200 -5.80 9.99 15.44
C THR A 200 -5.58 11.48 15.15
N GLY A 201 -5.25 11.85 13.91
CA GLY A 201 -4.88 13.22 13.54
C GLY A 201 -3.50 13.68 14.04
N LEU A 202 -2.78 12.83 14.78
CA LEU A 202 -1.40 13.10 15.23
C LEU A 202 -0.43 13.12 14.03
N LEU A 203 0.80 13.56 14.27
CA LEU A 203 1.85 13.36 13.28
C LEU A 203 2.03 11.88 12.99
N ASN A 204 2.30 11.53 11.74
CA ASN A 204 2.81 10.20 11.42
C ASN A 204 4.32 10.11 11.67
N ARG A 205 4.87 8.91 11.67
CA ARG A 205 6.29 8.65 11.93
C ARG A 205 7.22 9.53 11.10
N ARG A 206 6.92 9.71 9.81
CA ARG A 206 7.77 10.48 8.89
C ARG A 206 7.79 11.97 9.23
N ALA A 207 6.60 12.59 9.38
CA ALA A 207 6.48 14.01 9.72
C ALA A 207 7.09 14.31 11.07
N PHE A 208 6.89 13.43 12.03
CA PHE A 208 7.50 13.52 13.35
C PHE A 208 9.03 13.53 13.29
N THR A 209 9.63 12.55 12.57
CA THR A 209 11.08 12.48 12.40
C THR A 209 11.65 13.77 11.83
N HIS A 210 11.06 14.28 10.75
CA HIS A 210 11.48 15.54 10.14
C HIS A 210 11.35 16.74 11.10
N ALA A 211 10.26 16.81 11.86
CA ALA A 211 10.04 17.88 12.82
C ALA A 211 11.03 17.84 14.00
N VAL A 212 11.36 16.65 14.52
CA VAL A 212 12.35 16.48 15.59
C VAL A 212 13.75 16.84 15.12
N ILE A 213 14.17 16.36 13.95
CA ILE A 213 15.49 16.69 13.38
C ILE A 213 15.62 18.20 13.20
N GLY A 214 14.58 18.88 12.69
CA GLY A 214 14.56 20.32 12.58
C GLY A 214 14.76 21.05 13.92
N ARG A 215 14.26 20.49 15.03
CA ARG A 215 14.45 21.05 16.40
C ARG A 215 15.83 20.79 16.97
N LEU A 216 16.45 19.65 16.67
CA LEU A 216 17.81 19.33 17.09
C LEU A 216 18.84 20.33 16.55
N VAL A 217 18.58 20.91 15.39
CA VAL A 217 19.44 21.92 14.77
C VAL A 217 19.28 23.31 15.41
N ALA A 218 18.15 23.59 16.09
CA ALA A 218 17.87 24.85 16.78
C ALA A 218 18.37 24.79 18.23
N ARG A 219 19.61 25.20 18.47
CA ARG A 219 20.36 25.07 19.76
C ARG A 219 19.74 25.80 20.94
N ALA A 220 19.63 25.08 22.08
CA ALA A 220 19.47 25.67 23.42
C ALA A 220 20.51 25.06 24.37
N ASP A 221 21.42 25.88 24.92
CA ASP A 221 22.65 25.44 25.58
C ASP A 221 22.51 24.64 26.91
N ARG A 222 21.31 24.49 27.47
CA ARG A 222 21.10 23.81 28.77
C ARG A 222 19.88 22.91 28.82
N ALA A 223 19.44 22.36 27.68
CA ALA A 223 18.29 21.53 27.62
C ALA A 223 18.60 20.17 26.98
N TYR A 224 17.72 19.20 27.21
CA TYR A 224 17.78 17.85 26.64
C TYR A 224 16.65 17.67 25.68
N LEU A 225 16.90 17.03 24.54
CA LEU A 225 15.83 16.38 23.80
C LEU A 225 15.47 15.09 24.53
N ALA A 226 14.22 14.97 24.96
CA ALA A 226 13.64 13.74 25.48
C ALA A 226 12.75 13.11 24.44
N VAL A 227 12.86 11.80 24.30
CA VAL A 227 11.98 10.96 23.48
C VAL A 227 11.32 9.93 24.39
N ALA A 228 9.99 9.78 24.29
CA ALA A 228 9.24 8.74 24.97
C ALA A 228 8.54 7.85 23.94
N LEU A 229 8.84 6.57 23.94
CA LEU A 229 8.07 5.55 23.22
C LEU A 229 7.06 4.93 24.17
N ILE A 230 5.81 4.91 23.76
CA ILE A 230 4.65 4.48 24.55
C ILE A 230 3.97 3.36 23.77
N ASP A 231 3.73 2.24 24.43
CA ASP A 231 2.99 1.12 23.89
C ASP A 231 1.85 0.77 24.85
N LEU A 232 0.63 0.64 24.32
CA LEU A 232 -0.57 0.35 25.10
C LEU A 232 -0.58 -1.11 25.54
N ASP A 233 -0.67 -1.34 26.86
CA ASP A 233 -0.65 -2.68 27.42
C ASP A 233 -1.95 -3.42 27.07
N ARG A 234 -1.79 -4.66 26.56
CA ARG A 234 -2.91 -5.57 26.26
C ARG A 234 -3.96 -4.98 25.32
N PHE A 235 -3.59 -4.07 24.44
CA PHE A 235 -4.53 -3.40 23.52
C PHE A 235 -5.32 -4.40 22.66
N LYS A 236 -4.69 -5.53 22.27
CA LYS A 236 -5.36 -6.61 21.56
C LYS A 236 -6.61 -7.13 22.32
N ALA A 237 -6.57 -7.19 23.65
CA ALA A 237 -7.70 -7.65 24.45
C ALA A 237 -8.91 -6.72 24.33
N ILE A 238 -8.71 -5.41 24.15
CA ILE A 238 -9.78 -4.44 23.90
C ILE A 238 -10.44 -4.74 22.55
N ASN A 239 -9.63 -4.96 21.51
CA ASN A 239 -10.15 -5.34 20.19
C ASN A 239 -10.92 -6.65 20.22
N ASP A 240 -10.41 -7.66 20.94
CA ASP A 240 -11.03 -8.98 21.03
C ASP A 240 -12.34 -8.96 21.83
N GLN A 241 -12.45 -8.09 22.86
CA GLN A 241 -13.65 -7.98 23.71
C GLN A 241 -14.71 -7.03 23.16
N HIS A 242 -14.30 -5.90 22.56
CA HIS A 242 -15.20 -4.79 22.21
C HIS A 242 -15.24 -4.50 20.70
N GLY A 243 -14.46 -5.24 19.90
CA GLY A 243 -14.35 -5.05 18.46
C GLY A 243 -13.41 -3.92 18.04
N HIS A 244 -12.97 -3.93 16.78
CA HIS A 244 -12.01 -2.98 16.23
C HIS A 244 -12.47 -1.52 16.31
N ALA A 245 -13.77 -1.25 16.18
CA ALA A 245 -14.29 0.12 16.28
C ALA A 245 -14.06 0.72 17.67
N SER A 246 -14.16 -0.10 18.74
CA SER A 246 -13.86 0.33 20.12
C SER A 246 -12.36 0.53 20.34
N GLY A 247 -11.53 -0.31 19.72
CA GLY A 247 -10.08 -0.14 19.73
C GLY A 247 -9.67 1.16 19.03
N ASP A 248 -10.27 1.47 17.88
CA ASP A 248 -10.04 2.73 17.17
C ASP A 248 -10.45 3.94 18.01
N ALA A 249 -11.59 3.88 18.71
CA ALA A 249 -12.02 4.94 19.63
C ALA A 249 -11.02 5.10 20.79
N ALA A 250 -10.54 4.01 21.37
CA ALA A 250 -9.53 4.04 22.43
C ALA A 250 -8.22 4.70 21.96
N LEU A 251 -7.77 4.43 20.75
CA LEU A 251 -6.59 5.08 20.17
C LEU A 251 -6.78 6.59 19.98
N VAL A 252 -7.96 7.03 19.59
CA VAL A 252 -8.32 8.46 19.46
C VAL A 252 -8.31 9.13 20.83
N ASP A 253 -8.91 8.51 21.84
CA ASP A 253 -8.95 9.07 23.20
C ASP A 253 -7.54 9.17 23.80
N VAL A 254 -6.70 8.16 23.62
CA VAL A 254 -5.29 8.17 24.03
C VAL A 254 -4.52 9.28 23.32
N ALA A 255 -4.71 9.45 22.02
CA ALA A 255 -4.05 10.51 21.25
C ALA A 255 -4.41 11.91 21.78
N GLN A 256 -5.67 12.14 22.10
CA GLN A 256 -6.15 13.40 22.70
C GLN A 256 -5.58 13.62 24.09
N ALA A 257 -5.60 12.59 24.94
CA ALA A 257 -5.05 12.65 26.30
C ALA A 257 -3.56 12.93 26.30
N LEU A 258 -2.77 12.26 25.44
CA LEU A 258 -1.33 12.52 25.31
C LEU A 258 -1.05 13.94 24.80
N THR A 259 -1.82 14.44 23.84
CA THR A 259 -1.67 15.81 23.33
C THR A 259 -1.96 16.84 24.43
N ALA A 260 -3.00 16.61 25.24
CA ALA A 260 -3.34 17.50 26.35
C ALA A 260 -2.34 17.47 27.53
N ALA A 261 -1.59 16.37 27.67
CA ALA A 261 -0.62 16.18 28.76
C ALA A 261 0.74 16.82 28.51
N VAL A 262 1.01 17.28 27.28
CA VAL A 262 2.28 17.90 26.88
C VAL A 262 2.08 19.35 26.47
N PRO A 263 3.14 20.20 26.56
CA PRO A 263 3.05 21.57 26.07
C PRO A 263 2.90 21.60 24.53
N ASP A 264 2.38 22.71 24.00
CA ASP A 264 2.23 22.92 22.54
C ASP A 264 3.55 22.83 21.77
N THR A 265 4.67 22.97 22.47
CA THR A 265 6.01 22.77 21.90
C THR A 265 6.37 21.31 21.69
N ALA A 266 5.75 20.37 22.36
CA ALA A 266 6.02 18.97 22.19
C ALA A 266 5.49 18.44 20.85
N LEU A 267 6.13 17.40 20.33
CA LEU A 267 5.66 16.67 19.15
C LEU A 267 5.07 15.35 19.61
N VAL A 268 3.89 15.04 19.08
CA VAL A 268 3.19 13.78 19.37
C VAL A 268 2.92 13.06 18.06
N CYS A 269 3.24 11.78 18.02
CA CYS A 269 3.13 10.93 16.83
C CYS A 269 2.49 9.59 17.18
N ARG A 270 1.73 9.03 16.24
CA ARG A 270 1.40 7.61 16.25
C ARG A 270 2.34 6.88 15.30
N MET A 271 3.09 5.92 15.85
CA MET A 271 4.07 5.14 15.07
C MET A 271 3.41 4.08 14.19
N GLY A 272 2.30 3.54 14.64
CA GLY A 272 1.50 2.50 14.00
C GLY A 272 0.92 1.56 15.07
N GLY A 273 -0.18 0.86 14.75
CA GLY A 273 -0.83 -0.02 15.72
C GLY A 273 -1.21 0.72 17.00
N GLU A 274 -0.65 0.28 18.12
CA GLU A 274 -0.89 0.78 19.48
C GLU A 274 0.29 1.59 20.06
N GLU A 275 1.24 2.01 19.19
CA GLU A 275 2.47 2.70 19.59
C GLU A 275 2.42 4.19 19.32
N PHE A 276 2.84 4.98 20.30
CA PHE A 276 2.97 6.45 20.22
C PHE A 276 4.41 6.89 20.54
N LEU A 277 4.83 7.96 19.89
CA LEU A 277 6.14 8.55 20.12
C LEU A 277 5.97 10.05 20.44
N ILE A 278 6.64 10.50 21.49
CA ILE A 278 6.59 11.89 21.91
C ILE A 278 8.01 12.42 22.00
N ALA A 279 8.24 13.63 21.52
CA ALA A 279 9.50 14.34 21.69
C ALA A 279 9.27 15.73 22.26
N ASP A 280 10.04 16.10 23.26
CA ASP A 280 9.98 17.41 23.88
C ASP A 280 11.38 17.86 24.35
N ILE A 281 11.52 19.17 24.55
CA ILE A 281 12.73 19.76 25.14
C ILE A 281 12.52 19.89 26.64
N VAL A 282 13.32 19.14 27.41
CA VAL A 282 13.20 19.06 28.87
C VAL A 282 14.46 19.57 29.58
N PRO A 283 14.33 20.05 30.82
CA PRO A 283 15.47 20.57 31.57
C PRO A 283 16.35 19.47 32.22
N SER A 284 15.89 18.21 32.23
CA SER A 284 16.54 17.10 32.95
C SER A 284 16.92 15.95 32.04
N ALA A 285 18.04 15.31 32.34
CA ALA A 285 18.47 14.08 31.68
C ALA A 285 17.57 12.85 32.01
N THR A 286 16.89 12.88 33.15
CA THR A 286 15.92 11.84 33.58
C THR A 286 14.53 12.49 33.78
N PRO A 287 13.72 12.61 32.73
CA PRO A 287 12.46 13.36 32.77
C PRO A 287 11.33 12.52 33.40
N THR A 288 11.49 12.07 34.64
CA THR A 288 10.57 11.18 35.36
C THR A 288 9.17 11.77 35.47
N GLU A 289 9.05 13.03 35.91
CA GLU A 289 7.75 13.71 36.05
C GLU A 289 7.03 13.87 34.70
N TRP A 290 7.80 14.16 33.65
CA TRP A 290 7.24 14.24 32.30
C TRP A 290 6.69 12.88 31.84
N ALA A 291 7.46 11.81 32.03
CA ALA A 291 7.04 10.47 31.69
C ALA A 291 5.84 9.98 32.54
N GLN A 292 5.81 10.36 33.84
CA GLN A 292 4.66 10.07 34.72
C GLN A 292 3.37 10.74 34.24
N ARG A 293 3.45 12.01 33.79
CA ARG A 293 2.29 12.68 33.19
C ARG A 293 1.75 11.96 31.96
N LEU A 294 2.64 11.45 31.10
CA LEU A 294 2.23 10.69 29.91
C LEU A 294 1.52 9.38 30.30
N CYS A 295 2.08 8.64 31.25
CA CYS A 295 1.48 7.39 31.73
C CYS A 295 0.11 7.64 32.40
N ALA A 296 0.02 8.70 33.22
CA ALA A 296 -1.24 9.11 33.86
C ALA A 296 -2.31 9.53 32.83
N ALA A 297 -1.91 10.26 31.79
CA ALA A 297 -2.81 10.67 30.72
C ALA A 297 -3.45 9.48 30.01
N VAL A 298 -2.66 8.46 29.66
CA VAL A 298 -3.17 7.23 29.04
C VAL A 298 -4.17 6.53 29.97
N THR A 299 -3.82 6.39 31.25
CA THR A 299 -4.66 5.68 32.24
C THR A 299 -5.96 6.44 32.54
N SER A 300 -6.00 7.75 32.35
CA SER A 300 -7.19 8.58 32.57
C SER A 300 -8.26 8.46 31.49
N THR A 301 -7.97 7.78 30.39
CA THR A 301 -8.92 7.59 29.28
C THR A 301 -10.11 6.72 29.69
N PRO A 302 -11.29 6.86 29.03
CA PRO A 302 -12.48 6.08 29.36
C PRO A 302 -12.27 4.57 29.35
N PHE A 303 -11.42 4.07 28.46
CA PHE A 303 -11.08 2.66 28.33
C PHE A 303 -10.14 2.14 29.42
N ARG A 304 -9.59 3.04 30.27
CA ARG A 304 -8.62 2.72 31.34
C ARG A 304 -7.45 1.86 30.88
N VAL A 305 -6.96 2.13 29.67
CA VAL A 305 -5.81 1.44 29.10
C VAL A 305 -4.58 1.83 29.90
N THR A 306 -3.70 0.90 30.18
CA THR A 306 -2.37 1.19 30.71
C THR A 306 -1.33 1.21 29.60
N ALA A 307 -0.16 1.78 29.87
CA ALA A 307 0.91 1.83 28.90
C ALA A 307 2.28 1.53 29.53
N SER A 308 3.13 0.90 28.75
CA SER A 308 4.55 0.78 29.00
C SER A 308 5.28 1.93 28.32
N VAL A 309 6.07 2.68 29.09
CA VAL A 309 6.74 3.90 28.60
C VAL A 309 8.24 3.72 28.72
N GLY A 310 8.94 3.85 27.59
CA GLY A 310 10.40 3.93 27.54
C GLY A 310 10.86 5.33 27.17
N THR A 311 11.85 5.88 27.88
CA THR A 311 12.40 7.21 27.58
C THR A 311 13.89 7.18 27.34
N ALA A 312 14.34 8.05 26.43
CA ALA A 312 15.75 8.34 26.20
C ALA A 312 15.96 9.86 26.06
N THR A 313 17.14 10.34 26.42
CA THR A 313 17.48 11.76 26.37
C THR A 313 18.86 11.98 25.81
N VAL A 314 19.07 13.14 25.15
CA VAL A 314 20.40 13.62 24.75
C VAL A 314 20.52 15.11 25.07
N PRO A 315 21.67 15.58 25.62
CA PRO A 315 21.91 17.01 25.76
C PRO A 315 21.98 17.67 24.38
N LEU A 316 21.22 18.75 24.18
CA LEU A 316 21.18 19.41 22.86
C LEU A 316 22.56 19.98 22.45
N ARG A 317 23.41 20.33 23.41
CA ARG A 317 24.79 20.79 23.16
C ARG A 317 25.68 19.70 22.51
N ASP A 318 25.34 18.42 22.71
CA ASP A 318 26.14 17.28 22.25
C ASP A 318 25.70 16.81 20.86
N VAL A 319 24.64 17.39 20.32
CA VAL A 319 24.09 17.02 18.99
C VAL A 319 24.74 17.89 17.92
N ARG A 320 25.40 17.25 16.98
CA ARG A 320 25.92 17.91 15.77
C ARG A 320 24.83 17.95 14.70
N PRO A 321 24.69 19.05 13.93
CA PRO A 321 23.66 19.15 12.88
C PRO A 321 23.75 18.06 11.82
N ASP A 322 24.95 17.62 11.45
CA ASP A 322 25.24 16.56 10.50
C ASP A 322 24.93 15.14 11.03
N GLU A 323 24.84 14.98 12.36
CA GLU A 323 24.53 13.72 13.05
C GLU A 323 23.12 13.70 13.65
N ALA A 324 22.27 14.71 13.37
CA ALA A 324 20.96 14.86 13.99
C ALA A 324 20.02 13.66 13.69
N ASP A 325 20.05 13.15 12.47
CA ASP A 325 19.23 11.99 12.04
C ASP A 325 19.68 10.71 12.76
N GLU A 326 20.98 10.43 12.79
CA GLU A 326 21.56 9.28 13.48
C GLU A 326 21.31 9.35 15.00
N THR A 327 21.47 10.54 15.59
CA THR A 327 21.20 10.79 17.01
C THR A 327 19.74 10.53 17.35
N PHE A 328 18.81 11.00 16.53
CA PHE A 328 17.38 10.74 16.72
C PHE A 328 17.06 9.25 16.63
N HIS A 329 17.56 8.55 15.61
CA HIS A 329 17.34 7.10 15.46
C HIS A 329 17.90 6.31 16.65
N ARG A 330 19.05 6.70 17.18
CA ARG A 330 19.63 6.11 18.38
C ARG A 330 18.74 6.32 19.60
N LEU A 331 18.22 7.54 19.80
CA LEU A 331 17.30 7.84 20.91
C LEU A 331 16.02 7.01 20.84
N VAL A 332 15.42 6.86 19.65
CA VAL A 332 14.24 6.02 19.48
C VAL A 332 14.56 4.56 19.83
N THR A 333 15.69 4.05 19.40
CA THR A 333 16.13 2.68 19.72
C THR A 333 16.35 2.49 21.23
N GLU A 334 16.98 3.45 21.89
CA GLU A 334 17.19 3.41 23.35
C GLU A 334 15.85 3.49 24.12
N ALA A 335 14.91 4.32 23.66
CA ALA A 335 13.56 4.38 24.23
C ALA A 335 12.78 3.06 24.02
N ASP A 336 12.93 2.41 22.87
CA ASP A 336 12.30 1.13 22.57
C ASP A 336 12.80 0.02 23.51
N ILE A 337 14.11 -0.08 23.71
CA ILE A 337 14.70 -1.02 24.69
C ILE A 337 14.15 -0.79 26.09
N ALA A 338 14.03 0.47 26.51
CA ALA A 338 13.49 0.83 27.82
C ALA A 338 11.99 0.50 27.91
N MET A 339 11.20 0.79 26.90
CA MET A 339 9.77 0.45 26.83
C MET A 339 9.55 -1.06 26.91
N TYR A 340 10.34 -1.83 26.17
CA TYR A 340 10.28 -3.28 26.20
C TYR A 340 10.63 -3.83 27.60
N ALA A 341 11.60 -3.22 28.30
CA ALA A 341 11.91 -3.57 29.69
C ALA A 341 10.73 -3.27 30.63
N ALA A 342 10.01 -2.16 30.43
CA ALA A 342 8.77 -1.84 31.14
C ALA A 342 7.70 -2.91 30.91
N LYS A 343 7.46 -3.32 29.67
CA LYS A 343 6.53 -4.41 29.33
C LYS A 343 6.87 -5.72 30.03
N ARG A 344 8.13 -6.13 30.02
CA ARG A 344 8.58 -7.38 30.65
C ARG A 344 8.41 -7.39 32.17
N ARG A 345 8.41 -6.23 32.82
CA ARG A 345 8.19 -6.08 34.27
C ARG A 345 6.71 -6.02 34.65
N GLY A 346 5.79 -6.28 33.72
CA GLY A 346 4.35 -6.36 33.98
C GLY A 346 3.52 -5.23 33.35
N GLY A 347 4.13 -4.30 32.66
CA GLY A 347 3.43 -3.15 32.05
C GLY A 347 3.08 -2.06 33.05
N ASN A 348 2.35 -1.03 32.59
CA ASN A 348 1.92 0.14 33.36
C ASN A 348 3.05 0.80 34.16
N GLN A 349 4.20 1.00 33.52
CA GLN A 349 5.37 1.57 34.17
C GLN A 349 6.30 2.26 33.17
N ILE A 350 7.26 3.00 33.75
CA ILE A 350 8.23 3.79 33.03
C ILE A 350 9.61 3.20 33.23
N GLN A 351 10.41 3.18 32.18
CA GLN A 351 11.83 2.88 32.24
C GLN A 351 12.62 3.93 31.48
N HIS A 352 13.79 4.31 32.03
CA HIS A 352 14.72 5.20 31.35
C HIS A 352 15.86 4.40 30.71
N ALA A 353 16.35 4.83 29.57
CA ALA A 353 17.40 4.12 28.82
C ALA A 353 18.70 3.87 29.63
N GLY A 354 19.03 4.74 30.60
CA GLY A 354 20.15 4.57 31.51
C GLY A 354 19.96 3.42 32.51
N ASP A 355 18.74 3.19 32.96
CA ASP A 355 18.42 2.20 34.01
C ASP A 355 18.37 0.77 33.45
N ALA A 356 18.14 0.61 32.16
CA ALA A 356 18.03 -0.70 31.51
C ALA A 356 19.37 -1.43 31.37
N ARG A 357 20.49 -0.72 31.43
CA ARG A 357 21.86 -1.29 31.32
C ARG A 357 22.40 -1.88 32.63
N THR A 358 21.72 -1.65 33.74
CA THR A 358 22.18 -2.09 35.10
C THR A 358 21.60 -3.45 35.51
N VAL A 359 20.84 -4.12 34.64
CA VAL A 359 20.11 -5.37 34.95
C VAL A 359 20.42 -6.47 33.91
N SER A 360 21.64 -6.53 33.41
CA SER A 360 22.14 -7.66 32.59
C SER A 360 23.12 -8.51 33.38
#